data_ed5ce82a0e1168ff124fc70ce5fdc668
#
_entry.id   ed5ce82a0e1168ff124fc70ce5fdc668
#
_cell.length_a   1.000
_cell.length_b   1.000
_cell.length_c   1.000
_cell.angle_alpha   90.00
_cell.angle_beta   90.00
_cell.angle_gamma   90.00
#
_symmetry.space_group_name_H-M   'P 1'
#
loop_
_entity.id
_entity.type
_entity.pdbx_description
1 polymer ?
#
loop_
_entity_poly.entity_id
_entity_poly.type
_entity_poly.pdbx_seq_one_letter_code
_entity_poly.pdbx_strand_id
1 'polypeptide(L)'
;MKHLGIEVPVKNVPELDPGFLPLGKFCTAFLKDAKKPLDIAVERAGGEVAVYKTFIHGTPDMAEADIYYVDRIIKMLLWMKGGFKVYLSGDQAVYEAMKATYRVGGARAFDADFMSNVYEKPFEVVYCDQVPAEKSNPQAVGRHLGGCRIGFDAGGSDRKVSAVIDGEPVFSEEVVWFPKTTSDPNYHYEGIVSALKAAAEHMPRVDAVGVSSAGIYIENRTMNASLFLKVSKEDFDAKVKDIYIRAIRDTFGDVPYVVANDGDVSALAGAMSLEEDNILGIAMGTSEAVGYVDANGNITGWLNELAFAPVDVSPNAMEDEWSGDIGCGVKYFSQDSVIKLAPAAGISLSADLSPAEKLKEVQKLMDQGGSPAEAIYRSIGVYLGHSLALYHHFYGFKHVLPVSYTHLRAHETCA
;
A
#
# COMPACT_ATOMS: atom_id res chain seq x y z
N MET A 1 -13.06 23.75 10.66
CA MET A 1 -14.09 22.98 9.91
C MET A 1 -14.89 22.14 10.89
N LYS A 2 -16.15 21.79 10.58
CA LYS A 2 -16.98 20.97 11.47
C LYS A 2 -17.39 19.68 10.77
N HIS A 3 -17.25 18.53 11.44
CA HIS A 3 -17.65 17.23 10.93
C HIS A 3 -18.23 16.40 12.07
N LEU A 4 -19.44 15.82 11.87
CA LEU A 4 -20.13 14.99 12.88
C LEU A 4 -20.19 15.63 14.29
N GLY A 5 -20.48 16.93 14.35
CA GLY A 5 -20.54 17.68 15.62
C GLY A 5 -19.19 18.16 16.15
N ILE A 6 -18.07 17.69 15.62
CA ILE A 6 -16.72 17.96 16.11
C ILE A 6 -16.08 19.12 15.35
N GLU A 7 -15.55 20.10 16.06
CA GLU A 7 -14.76 21.19 15.50
C GLU A 7 -13.32 20.71 15.24
N VAL A 8 -12.93 20.71 13.97
CA VAL A 8 -11.60 20.26 13.54
C VAL A 8 -10.74 21.45 13.12
N PRO A 9 -9.75 21.86 13.92
CA PRO A 9 -8.87 22.96 13.56
C PRO A 9 -7.84 22.51 12.50
N VAL A 10 -7.92 23.09 11.31
CA VAL A 10 -6.95 22.88 10.23
C VAL A 10 -6.25 24.21 9.94
N LYS A 11 -4.94 24.29 10.21
CA LYS A 11 -4.13 25.49 9.98
C LYS A 11 -3.57 25.57 8.57
N ASN A 12 -3.02 24.45 8.08
CA ASN A 12 -2.47 24.36 6.74
C ASN A 12 -3.54 23.76 5.83
N VAL A 13 -4.14 24.62 5.01
CA VAL A 13 -5.22 24.25 4.10
C VAL A 13 -4.65 24.25 2.69
N PRO A 14 -4.91 23.21 1.86
CA PRO A 14 -4.49 23.22 0.47
C PRO A 14 -5.13 24.37 -0.28
N GLU A 15 -4.33 25.13 -1.02
CA GLU A 15 -4.80 26.32 -1.75
C GLU A 15 -5.93 25.99 -2.73
N LEU A 16 -5.79 24.88 -3.45
CA LEU A 16 -6.74 24.48 -4.49
C LEU A 16 -7.84 23.53 -4.00
N ASP A 17 -7.80 23.10 -2.74
CA ASP A 17 -8.83 22.25 -2.14
C ASP A 17 -9.09 22.65 -0.69
N PRO A 18 -9.73 23.81 -0.47
CA PRO A 18 -9.99 24.32 0.87
C PRO A 18 -10.97 23.46 1.68
N GLY A 19 -11.65 22.51 1.03
CA GLY A 19 -12.56 21.55 1.65
C GLY A 19 -11.88 20.32 2.26
N PHE A 20 -10.60 20.10 1.98
CA PHE A 20 -9.84 18.97 2.52
C PHE A 20 -9.85 18.95 4.05
N LEU A 21 -10.32 17.85 4.62
CA LEU A 21 -10.43 17.64 6.06
C LEU A 21 -9.58 16.44 6.50
N PRO A 22 -8.34 16.66 6.95
CA PRO A 22 -7.41 15.56 7.24
C PRO A 22 -7.94 14.62 8.32
N LEU A 23 -7.96 13.30 8.04
CA LEU A 23 -8.37 12.27 9.02
C LEU A 23 -7.59 12.38 10.33
N GLY A 24 -6.27 12.61 10.29
CA GLY A 24 -5.45 12.75 11.49
C GLY A 24 -5.86 13.92 12.36
N LYS A 25 -6.32 15.04 11.77
CA LYS A 25 -6.85 16.19 12.51
C LYS A 25 -8.22 15.90 13.10
N PHE A 26 -9.08 15.21 12.35
CA PHE A 26 -10.35 14.73 12.87
C PHE A 26 -10.15 13.78 14.06
N CYS A 27 -9.29 12.76 13.94
CA CYS A 27 -8.99 11.84 15.04
C CYS A 27 -8.48 12.58 16.28
N THR A 28 -7.56 13.54 16.11
CA THR A 28 -7.04 14.33 17.22
C THR A 28 -8.15 15.14 17.92
N ALA A 29 -9.05 15.76 17.15
CA ALA A 29 -10.16 16.54 17.69
C ALA A 29 -11.20 15.64 18.37
N PHE A 30 -11.53 14.50 17.78
CA PHE A 30 -12.43 13.49 18.30
C PHE A 30 -11.95 12.94 19.66
N LEU A 31 -10.68 12.56 19.75
CA LEU A 31 -10.11 11.95 20.95
C LEU A 31 -9.96 12.90 22.14
N LYS A 32 -10.03 14.21 21.92
CA LYS A 32 -9.87 15.21 22.99
C LYS A 32 -10.84 15.00 24.16
N ASP A 33 -12.09 14.65 23.85
CA ASP A 33 -13.16 14.49 24.83
C ASP A 33 -13.67 13.03 24.93
N ALA A 34 -13.17 12.11 24.12
CA ALA A 34 -13.47 10.69 24.18
C ALA A 34 -12.80 10.04 25.41
N LYS A 35 -13.57 9.27 26.20
CA LYS A 35 -13.08 8.71 27.48
C LYS A 35 -13.42 7.24 27.68
N LYS A 36 -14.35 6.68 26.90
CA LYS A 36 -14.73 5.28 26.99
C LYS A 36 -13.71 4.43 26.24
N PRO A 37 -12.98 3.52 26.89
CA PRO A 37 -11.99 2.68 26.23
C PRO A 37 -12.64 1.79 25.16
N LEU A 38 -11.94 1.60 24.05
CA LEU A 38 -12.30 0.68 22.99
C LEU A 38 -11.01 0.07 22.43
N ASP A 39 -10.94 -1.25 22.40
CA ASP A 39 -9.82 -1.98 21.80
C ASP A 39 -10.24 -2.60 20.48
N ILE A 40 -9.39 -2.46 19.48
CA ILE A 40 -9.54 -3.03 18.14
C ILE A 40 -8.34 -3.96 17.92
N ALA A 41 -8.58 -5.17 17.43
CA ALA A 41 -7.50 -6.02 16.95
C ALA A 41 -7.83 -6.57 15.57
N VAL A 42 -6.81 -6.75 14.74
CA VAL A 42 -6.93 -7.29 13.38
C VAL A 42 -6.03 -8.51 13.27
N GLU A 43 -6.64 -9.68 12.97
CA GLU A 43 -5.92 -10.93 12.74
C GLU A 43 -5.66 -11.13 11.25
N ARG A 44 -4.44 -11.55 10.93
CA ARG A 44 -3.97 -11.86 9.57
C ARG A 44 -3.31 -13.25 9.50
N ALA A 45 -2.71 -13.58 8.37
CA ALA A 45 -2.05 -14.89 8.17
C ALA A 45 -1.05 -15.22 9.27
N GLY A 46 -0.75 -16.50 9.49
CA GLY A 46 0.18 -16.95 10.52
C GLY A 46 -0.29 -16.73 11.96
N GLY A 47 -1.56 -16.30 12.16
CA GLY A 47 -2.10 -15.94 13.46
C GLY A 47 -1.45 -14.68 14.04
N GLU A 48 -0.94 -13.80 13.20
CA GLU A 48 -0.45 -12.49 13.59
C GLU A 48 -1.62 -11.57 13.93
N VAL A 49 -1.45 -10.73 14.93
CA VAL A 49 -2.48 -9.83 15.43
C VAL A 49 -1.89 -8.44 15.64
N ALA A 50 -2.52 -7.46 15.02
CA ALA A 50 -2.25 -6.04 15.30
C ALA A 50 -3.29 -5.51 16.27
N VAL A 51 -2.87 -4.80 17.30
CA VAL A 51 -3.76 -4.21 18.32
C VAL A 51 -3.71 -2.69 18.26
N TYR A 52 -4.88 -2.07 18.31
CA TYR A 52 -5.04 -0.63 18.40
C TYR A 52 -5.96 -0.28 19.55
N LYS A 53 -5.42 0.38 20.56
CA LYS A 53 -6.17 0.85 21.73
C LYS A 53 -6.56 2.29 21.56
N THR A 54 -7.84 2.60 21.78
CA THR A 54 -8.38 3.94 21.57
C THR A 54 -9.51 4.25 22.56
N PHE A 55 -10.18 5.37 22.35
CA PHE A 55 -11.32 5.80 23.13
C PHE A 55 -12.44 6.27 22.19
N ILE A 56 -13.67 6.15 22.66
CA ILE A 56 -14.87 6.73 22.06
C ILE A 56 -15.59 7.59 23.10
N HIS A 57 -16.58 8.37 22.67
CA HIS A 57 -17.42 9.14 23.59
C HIS A 57 -18.39 8.24 24.37
N GLY A 58 -19.04 7.31 23.66
CA GLY A 58 -19.98 6.36 24.26
C GLY A 58 -21.28 6.98 24.72
N THR A 59 -21.67 8.14 24.17
CA THR A 59 -22.90 8.87 24.48
C THR A 59 -23.83 8.90 23.27
N PRO A 60 -25.18 8.97 23.45
CA PRO A 60 -26.12 8.89 22.34
C PRO A 60 -25.97 10.02 21.31
N ASP A 61 -25.58 11.22 21.72
CA ASP A 61 -25.37 12.38 20.87
C ASP A 61 -24.08 12.28 20.02
N MET A 62 -23.14 11.45 20.44
CA MET A 62 -21.88 11.20 19.73
C MET A 62 -21.85 9.83 19.01
N ALA A 63 -22.93 9.07 19.05
CA ALA A 63 -22.95 7.70 18.51
C ALA A 63 -22.55 7.62 17.03
N GLU A 64 -22.99 8.56 16.20
CA GLU A 64 -22.63 8.63 14.79
C GLU A 64 -21.12 8.91 14.60
N ALA A 65 -20.58 9.83 15.40
CA ALA A 65 -19.15 10.16 15.39
C ALA A 65 -18.29 8.99 15.87
N ASP A 66 -18.73 8.27 16.92
CA ASP A 66 -18.06 7.08 17.44
C ASP A 66 -17.98 5.97 16.39
N ILE A 67 -19.10 5.67 15.72
CA ILE A 67 -19.17 4.68 14.64
C ILE A 67 -18.27 5.08 13.47
N TYR A 68 -18.34 6.34 13.03
CA TYR A 68 -17.53 6.84 11.93
C TYR A 68 -16.04 6.78 12.24
N TYR A 69 -15.63 7.23 13.42
CA TYR A 69 -14.23 7.17 13.86
C TYR A 69 -13.70 5.72 13.83
N VAL A 70 -14.45 4.80 14.41
CA VAL A 70 -14.03 3.38 14.46
C VAL A 70 -13.97 2.75 13.07
N ASP A 71 -14.93 3.06 12.18
CA ASP A 71 -14.87 2.62 10.78
C ASP A 71 -13.61 3.12 10.06
N ARG A 72 -13.25 4.40 10.23
CA ARG A 72 -12.03 4.95 9.62
C ARG A 72 -10.76 4.30 10.17
N ILE A 73 -10.69 4.02 11.48
CA ILE A 73 -9.56 3.32 12.09
C ILE A 73 -9.47 1.87 11.61
N ILE A 74 -10.57 1.13 11.57
CA ILE A 74 -10.57 -0.25 11.07
C ILE A 74 -10.13 -0.27 9.61
N LYS A 75 -10.67 0.60 8.76
CA LYS A 75 -10.26 0.69 7.36
C LYS A 75 -8.77 1.00 7.22
N MET A 76 -8.24 1.95 8.01
CA MET A 76 -6.80 2.24 8.03
C MET A 76 -5.98 1.01 8.40
N LEU A 77 -6.36 0.29 9.47
CA LEU A 77 -5.65 -0.92 9.92
C LEU A 77 -5.69 -2.03 8.86
N LEU A 78 -6.82 -2.24 8.21
CA LEU A 78 -6.98 -3.26 7.17
C LEU A 78 -6.09 -2.99 5.95
N TRP A 79 -6.09 -1.76 5.43
CA TRP A 79 -5.31 -1.43 4.24
C TRP A 79 -3.82 -1.22 4.51
N MET A 80 -3.47 -0.87 5.75
CA MET A 80 -2.08 -0.77 6.16
C MET A 80 -1.49 -2.13 6.55
N LYS A 81 -2.12 -2.82 7.51
CA LYS A 81 -1.57 -4.05 8.09
C LYS A 81 -2.11 -5.33 7.44
N GLY A 82 -3.31 -5.25 6.86
CA GLY A 82 -4.04 -6.40 6.35
C GLY A 82 -4.77 -7.15 7.45
N GLY A 83 -5.66 -8.06 7.06
CA GLY A 83 -6.34 -8.97 7.97
C GLY A 83 -7.72 -9.39 7.49
N PHE A 84 -8.19 -10.52 7.97
CA PHE A 84 -9.49 -11.11 7.64
C PHE A 84 -10.45 -11.16 8.83
N LYS A 85 -9.98 -10.80 10.04
CA LYS A 85 -10.81 -10.85 11.24
C LYS A 85 -10.54 -9.65 12.14
N VAL A 86 -11.59 -8.93 12.46
CA VAL A 86 -11.56 -7.76 13.33
C VAL A 86 -12.21 -8.12 14.66
N TYR A 87 -11.48 -7.92 15.75
CA TYR A 87 -12.00 -8.06 17.11
C TYR A 87 -12.27 -6.68 17.69
N LEU A 88 -13.39 -6.54 18.37
CA LEU A 88 -13.79 -5.31 19.08
C LEU A 88 -14.12 -5.62 20.53
N SER A 89 -13.63 -4.79 21.44
CA SER A 89 -13.92 -4.85 22.86
C SER A 89 -14.24 -3.45 23.38
N GLY A 90 -15.20 -3.33 24.29
CA GLY A 90 -15.53 -2.08 24.98
C GLY A 90 -16.89 -1.47 24.65
N ASP A 91 -17.46 -1.67 23.45
CA ASP A 91 -18.78 -1.15 23.09
C ASP A 91 -19.55 -2.08 22.14
N GLN A 92 -20.71 -2.57 22.60
CA GLN A 92 -21.55 -3.48 21.85
C GLN A 92 -22.26 -2.78 20.65
N ALA A 93 -22.65 -1.52 20.80
CA ALA A 93 -23.35 -0.80 19.73
C ALA A 93 -22.40 -0.49 18.56
N VAL A 94 -21.15 -0.11 18.85
CA VAL A 94 -20.11 0.06 17.83
C VAL A 94 -19.81 -1.27 17.14
N TYR A 95 -19.71 -2.37 17.88
CA TYR A 95 -19.54 -3.71 17.28
C TYR A 95 -20.66 -4.05 16.29
N GLU A 96 -21.93 -3.91 16.72
CA GLU A 96 -23.07 -4.22 15.82
C GLU A 96 -23.06 -3.35 14.57
N ALA A 97 -22.71 -2.06 14.70
CA ALA A 97 -22.54 -1.17 13.57
C ALA A 97 -21.42 -1.65 12.63
N MET A 98 -20.23 -1.98 13.14
CA MET A 98 -19.12 -2.46 12.32
C MET A 98 -19.44 -3.79 11.64
N LYS A 99 -20.08 -4.72 12.35
CA LYS A 99 -20.55 -5.98 11.77
C LYS A 99 -21.54 -5.75 10.60
N ALA A 100 -22.43 -4.79 10.75
CA ALA A 100 -23.35 -4.40 9.66
C ALA A 100 -22.63 -3.71 8.49
N THR A 101 -21.61 -2.92 8.78
CA THR A 101 -20.81 -2.16 7.80
C THR A 101 -19.96 -3.09 6.92
N TYR A 102 -19.30 -4.09 7.51
CA TYR A 102 -18.38 -5.01 6.84
C TYR A 102 -19.02 -6.32 6.34
N ARG A 103 -20.35 -6.44 6.38
CA ARG A 103 -21.06 -7.60 5.80
C ARG A 103 -21.23 -7.46 4.29
N VAL A 104 -21.65 -8.55 3.65
CA VAL A 104 -22.11 -8.54 2.25
C VAL A 104 -23.23 -7.50 2.07
N GLY A 105 -23.06 -6.61 1.10
CA GLY A 105 -23.96 -5.48 0.83
C GLY A 105 -23.91 -4.35 1.85
N GLY A 106 -22.98 -4.38 2.80
CA GLY A 106 -22.68 -3.26 3.70
C GLY A 106 -21.79 -2.20 3.04
N ALA A 107 -21.63 -1.07 3.71
CA ALA A 107 -20.84 0.05 3.18
C ALA A 107 -19.35 -0.30 2.92
N ARG A 108 -18.81 -1.32 3.59
CA ARG A 108 -17.45 -1.84 3.44
C ARG A 108 -17.39 -3.25 2.85
N ALA A 109 -18.40 -3.61 2.05
CA ALA A 109 -18.44 -4.92 1.40
C ALA A 109 -17.21 -5.16 0.52
N PHE A 110 -16.74 -4.14 -0.22
CA PHE A 110 -15.51 -4.23 -1.01
C PHE A 110 -14.29 -4.58 -0.14
N ASP A 111 -14.10 -3.85 0.96
CA ASP A 111 -12.97 -4.07 1.87
C ASP A 111 -13.01 -5.50 2.46
N ALA A 112 -14.18 -5.95 2.91
CA ALA A 112 -14.37 -7.30 3.46
C ALA A 112 -14.13 -8.40 2.42
N ASP A 113 -14.68 -8.26 1.22
CA ASP A 113 -14.50 -9.22 0.13
C ASP A 113 -13.04 -9.27 -0.35
N PHE A 114 -12.39 -8.11 -0.45
CA PHE A 114 -10.98 -8.03 -0.82
C PHE A 114 -10.10 -8.78 0.19
N MET A 115 -10.28 -8.49 1.47
CA MET A 115 -9.54 -9.15 2.54
C MET A 115 -9.83 -10.66 2.60
N SER A 116 -11.08 -11.07 2.41
CA SER A 116 -11.44 -12.50 2.31
C SER A 116 -10.69 -13.20 1.19
N ASN A 117 -10.61 -12.58 0.01
CA ASN A 117 -9.93 -13.15 -1.15
C ASN A 117 -8.41 -13.21 -0.93
N VAL A 118 -7.81 -12.15 -0.39
CA VAL A 118 -6.36 -12.08 -0.13
C VAL A 118 -5.92 -13.11 0.89
N TYR A 119 -6.69 -13.28 1.98
CA TYR A 119 -6.34 -14.22 3.05
C TYR A 119 -6.93 -15.63 2.89
N GLU A 120 -7.74 -15.86 1.85
CA GLU A 120 -8.44 -17.14 1.60
C GLU A 120 -9.28 -17.60 2.83
N LYS A 121 -9.85 -16.63 3.54
CA LYS A 121 -10.64 -16.83 4.75
C LYS A 121 -11.85 -15.91 4.76
N PRO A 122 -12.99 -16.32 5.31
CA PRO A 122 -14.13 -15.42 5.46
C PRO A 122 -13.75 -14.21 6.33
N PHE A 123 -14.20 -13.03 5.93
CA PHE A 123 -14.03 -11.84 6.76
C PHE A 123 -15.02 -11.83 7.91
N GLU A 124 -14.55 -11.58 9.12
CA GLU A 124 -15.38 -11.60 10.31
C GLU A 124 -15.14 -10.37 11.19
N VAL A 125 -16.22 -9.84 11.77
CA VAL A 125 -16.16 -8.89 12.90
C VAL A 125 -16.71 -9.58 14.13
N VAL A 126 -15.92 -9.63 15.22
CA VAL A 126 -16.19 -10.39 16.43
C VAL A 126 -16.14 -9.49 17.65
N TYR A 127 -17.15 -9.58 18.51
CA TYR A 127 -17.11 -8.98 19.83
C TYR A 127 -16.46 -9.91 20.86
N CYS A 128 -15.65 -9.36 21.74
CA CYS A 128 -14.99 -10.09 22.81
C CYS A 128 -14.81 -9.19 24.05
N ASP A 129 -14.67 -9.81 25.23
CA ASP A 129 -14.40 -9.05 26.46
C ASP A 129 -12.99 -8.45 26.46
N GLN A 130 -12.05 -9.15 25.84
CA GLN A 130 -10.66 -8.72 25.66
C GLN A 130 -10.17 -9.15 24.27
N VAL A 131 -9.60 -8.22 23.53
CA VAL A 131 -8.99 -8.53 22.22
C VAL A 131 -7.77 -9.44 22.38
N PRO A 132 -7.44 -10.28 21.38
CA PRO A 132 -6.22 -11.07 21.38
C PRO A 132 -4.97 -10.21 21.57
N ALA A 133 -3.95 -10.77 22.19
CA ALA A 133 -2.67 -10.09 22.38
C ALA A 133 -1.98 -9.82 21.03
N GLU A 134 -1.27 -8.71 20.95
CA GLU A 134 -0.45 -8.38 19.78
C GLU A 134 0.58 -9.49 19.52
N LYS A 135 0.68 -9.87 18.24
CA LYS A 135 1.64 -10.86 17.76
C LYS A 135 2.11 -10.48 16.36
N SER A 136 3.41 -10.35 16.19
CA SER A 136 4.03 -10.08 14.90
C SER A 136 5.24 -10.99 14.68
N ASN A 137 5.51 -11.30 13.42
CA ASN A 137 6.66 -12.11 13.02
C ASN A 137 7.30 -11.49 11.77
N PRO A 138 7.93 -10.31 11.91
CA PRO A 138 8.58 -9.63 10.79
C PRO A 138 9.72 -10.48 10.24
N GLN A 139 9.92 -10.40 8.92
CA GLN A 139 10.92 -11.19 8.24
C GLN A 139 12.20 -10.38 8.05
N ALA A 140 13.32 -10.92 8.53
CA ALA A 140 14.65 -10.39 8.27
C ALA A 140 15.03 -10.73 6.82
N VAL A 141 14.81 -9.79 5.90
CA VAL A 141 15.17 -9.90 4.48
C VAL A 141 16.11 -8.77 4.10
N GLY A 142 16.91 -8.97 3.03
CA GLY A 142 17.95 -8.03 2.63
C GLY A 142 19.21 -8.13 3.49
N ARG A 143 20.22 -7.30 3.18
CA ARG A 143 21.52 -7.23 3.89
C ARG A 143 22.32 -8.55 3.97
N HIS A 144 21.82 -9.62 3.42
CA HIS A 144 22.50 -10.91 3.31
C HIS A 144 23.35 -10.93 2.04
N LEU A 145 24.51 -10.27 2.05
CA LEU A 145 25.33 -10.07 0.87
C LEU A 145 26.23 -11.28 0.54
N GLY A 146 26.51 -12.15 1.51
CA GLY A 146 27.37 -13.31 1.29
C GLY A 146 26.73 -14.40 0.44
N GLY A 147 27.55 -15.13 -0.34
CA GLY A 147 27.12 -16.23 -1.21
C GLY A 147 26.61 -15.79 -2.58
N CYS A 148 26.04 -16.76 -3.31
CA CYS A 148 25.53 -16.57 -4.68
C CYS A 148 24.02 -16.35 -4.66
N ARG A 149 23.55 -15.15 -5.01
CA ARG A 149 22.15 -14.75 -4.88
C ARG A 149 21.60 -14.25 -6.19
N ILE A 150 20.34 -14.57 -6.46
CA ILE A 150 19.59 -14.03 -7.60
C ILE A 150 18.56 -13.03 -7.07
N GLY A 151 18.54 -11.83 -7.66
CA GLY A 151 17.45 -10.87 -7.56
C GLY A 151 16.64 -10.89 -8.84
N PHE A 152 15.31 -11.05 -8.74
CA PHE A 152 14.40 -11.00 -9.89
C PHE A 152 13.30 -9.97 -9.64
N ASP A 153 13.15 -9.02 -10.56
CA ASP A 153 12.09 -8.03 -10.54
C ASP A 153 11.11 -8.27 -11.69
N ALA A 154 9.88 -8.60 -11.33
CA ALA A 154 8.79 -8.83 -12.28
C ALA A 154 7.99 -7.54 -12.49
N GLY A 155 8.47 -6.68 -13.38
CA GLY A 155 7.80 -5.43 -13.74
C GLY A 155 6.62 -5.63 -14.71
N GLY A 156 5.85 -4.56 -14.91
CA GLY A 156 4.67 -4.59 -15.79
C GLY A 156 4.95 -4.48 -17.29
N SER A 157 6.13 -4.01 -17.68
CA SER A 157 6.59 -3.82 -19.07
C SER A 157 7.89 -4.54 -19.37
N ASP A 158 8.68 -4.79 -18.36
CA ASP A 158 9.97 -5.47 -18.42
C ASP A 158 10.14 -6.36 -17.20
N ARG A 159 11.02 -7.35 -17.31
CA ARG A 159 11.51 -8.14 -16.20
C ARG A 159 13.01 -7.95 -16.08
N LYS A 160 13.51 -7.82 -14.86
CA LYS A 160 14.93 -7.64 -14.58
C LYS A 160 15.43 -8.78 -13.71
N VAL A 161 16.65 -9.22 -13.97
CA VAL A 161 17.31 -10.23 -13.16
C VAL A 161 18.76 -9.84 -12.92
N SER A 162 19.26 -10.13 -11.74
CA SER A 162 20.66 -9.93 -11.38
C SER A 162 21.23 -11.16 -10.69
N ALA A 163 22.50 -11.45 -10.98
CA ALA A 163 23.33 -12.40 -10.26
C ALA A 163 24.34 -11.64 -9.40
N VAL A 164 24.39 -11.97 -8.11
CA VAL A 164 25.26 -11.30 -7.12
C VAL A 164 26.09 -12.36 -6.40
N ILE A 165 27.41 -12.18 -6.35
CA ILE A 165 28.33 -13.04 -5.59
C ILE A 165 29.00 -12.21 -4.52
N ASP A 166 28.82 -12.58 -3.25
CA ASP A 166 29.37 -11.90 -2.08
C ASP A 166 29.14 -10.36 -2.07
N GLY A 167 27.95 -9.94 -2.54
CA GLY A 167 27.54 -8.55 -2.62
C GLY A 167 27.90 -7.83 -3.92
N GLU A 168 28.72 -8.43 -4.78
CA GLU A 168 29.14 -7.84 -6.05
C GLU A 168 28.23 -8.35 -7.20
N PRO A 169 27.64 -7.45 -7.99
CA PRO A 169 26.84 -7.83 -9.15
C PRO A 169 27.76 -8.35 -10.27
N VAL A 170 27.55 -9.61 -10.69
CA VAL A 170 28.31 -10.26 -11.77
C VAL A 170 27.55 -10.35 -13.06
N PHE A 171 26.23 -10.19 -13.03
CA PHE A 171 25.37 -10.18 -14.19
C PHE A 171 24.09 -9.39 -13.91
N SER A 172 23.57 -8.71 -14.92
CA SER A 172 22.24 -8.10 -14.91
C SER A 172 21.65 -8.09 -16.32
N GLU A 173 20.38 -8.41 -16.42
CA GLU A 173 19.64 -8.40 -17.69
C GLU A 173 18.26 -7.78 -17.49
N GLU A 174 17.83 -7.02 -18.49
CA GLU A 174 16.48 -6.48 -18.58
C GLU A 174 15.85 -6.95 -19.91
N VAL A 175 14.66 -7.54 -19.83
CA VAL A 175 13.95 -8.09 -21.00
C VAL A 175 12.53 -7.55 -21.01
N VAL A 176 12.14 -6.94 -22.11
CA VAL A 176 10.75 -6.52 -22.35
C VAL A 176 9.83 -7.73 -22.40
N TRP A 177 8.72 -7.68 -21.72
CA TRP A 177 7.67 -8.67 -21.73
C TRP A 177 6.27 -8.04 -21.61
N PHE A 178 5.22 -8.83 -21.81
CA PHE A 178 3.85 -8.31 -21.87
C PHE A 178 2.90 -9.07 -20.92
N PRO A 179 3.17 -9.09 -19.60
CA PRO A 179 2.43 -9.91 -18.66
C PRO A 179 0.98 -9.48 -18.51
N LYS A 180 0.73 -8.15 -18.48
CA LYS A 180 -0.61 -7.56 -18.27
C LYS A 180 -1.60 -7.85 -19.41
N THR A 181 -1.11 -8.19 -20.60
CA THR A 181 -1.94 -8.44 -21.80
C THR A 181 -2.03 -9.90 -22.16
N THR A 182 -1.30 -10.78 -21.47
CA THR A 182 -1.23 -12.22 -21.72
C THR A 182 -2.12 -12.97 -20.77
N SER A 183 -2.96 -13.85 -21.28
CA SER A 183 -3.89 -14.69 -20.51
C SER A 183 -3.35 -16.07 -20.16
N ASP A 184 -2.28 -16.54 -20.82
CA ASP A 184 -1.67 -17.82 -20.56
C ASP A 184 -0.67 -17.75 -19.40
N PRO A 185 -0.91 -18.43 -18.27
CA PRO A 185 0.02 -18.48 -17.15
C PRO A 185 1.40 -19.08 -17.50
N ASN A 186 1.49 -19.93 -18.53
CA ASN A 186 2.77 -20.51 -18.93
C ASN A 186 3.72 -19.44 -19.48
N TYR A 187 3.23 -18.43 -20.18
CA TYR A 187 4.05 -17.31 -20.63
C TYR A 187 4.77 -16.64 -19.46
N HIS A 188 4.06 -16.39 -18.36
CA HIS A 188 4.64 -15.81 -17.17
C HIS A 188 5.65 -16.75 -16.51
N TYR A 189 5.28 -18.02 -16.37
CA TYR A 189 6.14 -19.05 -15.78
C TYR A 189 7.46 -19.21 -16.56
N GLU A 190 7.40 -19.35 -17.88
CA GLU A 190 8.56 -19.48 -18.75
C GLU A 190 9.43 -18.22 -18.71
N GLY A 191 8.80 -17.04 -18.66
CA GLY A 191 9.49 -15.77 -18.48
C GLY A 191 10.31 -15.72 -17.20
N ILE A 192 9.73 -16.13 -16.06
CA ILE A 192 10.41 -16.20 -14.78
C ILE A 192 11.57 -17.21 -14.84
N VAL A 193 11.29 -18.43 -15.26
CA VAL A 193 12.30 -19.51 -15.32
C VAL A 193 13.47 -19.14 -16.24
N SER A 194 13.22 -18.52 -17.40
CA SER A 194 14.28 -18.10 -18.30
C SER A 194 15.20 -17.04 -17.68
N ALA A 195 14.65 -16.06 -16.97
CA ALA A 195 15.43 -15.05 -16.27
C ALA A 195 16.28 -15.66 -15.14
N LEU A 196 15.68 -16.54 -14.33
CA LEU A 196 16.39 -17.23 -13.24
C LEU A 196 17.57 -18.08 -13.76
N LYS A 197 17.38 -18.79 -14.88
CA LYS A 197 18.44 -19.60 -15.53
C LYS A 197 19.55 -18.71 -16.08
N ALA A 198 19.20 -17.60 -16.77
CA ALA A 198 20.18 -16.67 -17.31
C ALA A 198 21.10 -16.12 -16.20
N ALA A 199 20.55 -15.72 -15.05
CA ALA A 199 21.37 -15.29 -13.93
C ALA A 199 22.24 -16.41 -13.35
N ALA A 200 21.72 -17.62 -13.24
CA ALA A 200 22.42 -18.76 -12.68
C ALA A 200 23.65 -19.19 -13.51
N GLU A 201 23.65 -18.97 -14.82
CA GLU A 201 24.80 -19.26 -15.70
C GLU A 201 26.06 -18.47 -15.33
N HIS A 202 25.92 -17.37 -14.60
CA HIS A 202 27.01 -16.48 -14.18
C HIS A 202 27.54 -16.75 -12.77
N MET A 203 27.09 -17.81 -12.11
CA MET A 203 27.51 -18.16 -10.76
C MET A 203 27.71 -19.67 -10.57
N PRO A 204 28.58 -20.11 -9.66
CA PRO A 204 28.90 -21.52 -9.49
C PRO A 204 27.77 -22.33 -8.84
N ARG A 205 26.84 -21.66 -8.15
CA ARG A 205 25.67 -22.23 -7.49
C ARG A 205 24.66 -21.12 -7.18
N VAL A 206 23.48 -21.46 -6.73
CA VAL A 206 22.49 -20.48 -6.22
C VAL A 206 22.20 -20.80 -4.75
N ASP A 207 22.47 -19.85 -3.86
CA ASP A 207 22.28 -19.99 -2.42
C ASP A 207 20.94 -19.40 -1.95
N ALA A 208 20.38 -18.42 -2.65
CA ALA A 208 19.05 -17.86 -2.39
C ALA A 208 18.50 -17.06 -3.58
N VAL A 209 17.17 -16.86 -3.61
CA VAL A 209 16.46 -16.06 -4.61
C VAL A 209 15.56 -15.04 -3.92
N GLY A 210 15.69 -13.76 -4.30
CA GLY A 210 14.75 -12.69 -3.96
C GLY A 210 13.90 -12.30 -5.16
N VAL A 211 12.60 -12.17 -4.97
CA VAL A 211 11.65 -11.73 -6.01
C VAL A 211 10.97 -10.45 -5.55
N SER A 212 11.05 -9.42 -6.39
CA SER A 212 10.28 -8.18 -6.32
C SER A 212 9.16 -8.23 -7.36
N SER A 213 7.94 -7.88 -6.99
CA SER A 213 6.86 -7.78 -7.97
C SER A 213 5.69 -6.95 -7.42
N ALA A 214 5.02 -6.20 -8.31
CA ALA A 214 3.81 -5.47 -7.95
C ALA A 214 2.67 -6.43 -7.58
N GLY A 215 2.10 -6.25 -6.39
CA GLY A 215 0.97 -7.07 -5.93
C GLY A 215 1.05 -7.44 -4.45
N ILE A 216 0.12 -8.27 -4.02
CA ILE A 216 0.00 -8.73 -2.64
C ILE A 216 0.50 -10.17 -2.54
N TYR A 217 1.44 -10.37 -1.63
CA TYR A 217 2.09 -11.66 -1.38
C TYR A 217 1.88 -12.09 0.06
N ILE A 218 1.34 -13.28 0.27
CA ILE A 218 1.17 -13.91 1.58
C ILE A 218 1.93 -15.24 1.57
N GLU A 219 2.89 -15.39 2.49
CA GLU A 219 3.71 -16.62 2.56
C GLU A 219 4.36 -16.99 1.21
N ASN A 220 4.89 -15.97 0.50
CA ASN A 220 5.47 -16.05 -0.86
C ASN A 220 4.48 -16.41 -1.99
N ARG A 221 3.19 -16.51 -1.70
CA ARG A 221 2.14 -16.81 -2.69
C ARG A 221 1.56 -15.50 -3.24
N THR A 222 1.28 -15.48 -4.53
CA THR A 222 0.64 -14.36 -5.22
C THR A 222 -0.86 -14.36 -4.93
N MET A 223 -1.34 -13.39 -4.15
CA MET A 223 -2.76 -13.30 -3.80
C MET A 223 -3.52 -12.35 -4.71
N ASN A 224 -2.88 -11.26 -5.11
CA ASN A 224 -3.40 -10.30 -6.10
C ASN A 224 -2.21 -9.62 -6.78
N ALA A 225 -2.20 -9.54 -8.11
CA ALA A 225 -1.14 -8.84 -8.82
C ALA A 225 -1.58 -8.39 -10.21
N SER A 226 -1.26 -7.15 -10.55
CA SER A 226 -1.64 -6.53 -11.83
C SER A 226 -0.98 -7.18 -13.06
N LEU A 227 0.08 -7.94 -12.88
CA LEU A 227 0.74 -8.71 -13.94
C LEU A 227 -0.17 -9.78 -14.56
N PHE A 228 -1.14 -10.28 -13.80
CA PHE A 228 -2.00 -11.41 -14.20
C PHE A 228 -3.44 -10.99 -14.51
N LEU A 229 -3.70 -9.73 -14.83
CA LEU A 229 -5.05 -9.17 -15.07
C LEU A 229 -5.86 -9.90 -16.14
N LYS A 230 -5.21 -10.52 -17.12
CA LYS A 230 -5.87 -11.25 -18.21
C LYS A 230 -6.00 -12.74 -17.96
N VAL A 231 -5.35 -13.27 -16.91
CA VAL A 231 -5.47 -14.67 -16.52
C VAL A 231 -6.84 -14.92 -15.90
N SER A 232 -7.50 -16.00 -16.28
CA SER A 232 -8.79 -16.35 -15.67
C SER A 232 -8.65 -16.64 -14.19
N LYS A 233 -9.72 -16.45 -13.41
CA LYS A 233 -9.69 -16.76 -11.97
C LYS A 233 -9.33 -18.23 -11.72
N GLU A 234 -9.83 -19.16 -12.52
CA GLU A 234 -9.53 -20.58 -12.41
C GLU A 234 -8.03 -20.88 -12.62
N ASP A 235 -7.44 -20.33 -13.68
CA ASP A 235 -6.01 -20.48 -13.95
C ASP A 235 -5.15 -19.74 -12.93
N PHE A 236 -5.61 -18.58 -12.42
CA PHE A 236 -4.93 -17.86 -11.37
C PHE A 236 -4.85 -18.71 -10.10
N ASP A 237 -5.98 -19.24 -9.65
CA ASP A 237 -6.03 -20.08 -8.44
C ASP A 237 -5.21 -21.37 -8.59
N ALA A 238 -5.20 -21.98 -9.78
CA ALA A 238 -4.52 -23.25 -10.03
C ALA A 238 -3.02 -23.12 -10.36
N LYS A 239 -2.58 -22.04 -11.01
CA LYS A 239 -1.27 -21.95 -11.65
C LYS A 239 -0.45 -20.72 -11.26
N VAL A 240 -1.11 -19.62 -10.83
CA VAL A 240 -0.42 -18.33 -10.56
C VAL A 240 -0.10 -18.14 -9.09
N LYS A 241 -0.97 -18.57 -8.19
CA LYS A 241 -0.73 -18.36 -6.74
C LYS A 241 0.65 -18.81 -6.29
N ASP A 242 1.13 -19.95 -6.77
CA ASP A 242 2.45 -20.52 -6.44
C ASP A 242 3.48 -20.35 -7.56
N ILE A 243 3.28 -19.44 -8.51
CA ILE A 243 4.09 -19.36 -9.72
C ILE A 243 5.58 -19.12 -9.45
N TYR A 244 5.92 -18.20 -8.54
CA TYR A 244 7.32 -17.92 -8.18
C TYR A 244 7.94 -19.08 -7.40
N ILE A 245 7.19 -19.61 -6.42
CA ILE A 245 7.61 -20.78 -5.62
C ILE A 245 7.95 -21.96 -6.55
N ARG A 246 7.05 -22.24 -7.47
CA ARG A 246 7.19 -23.33 -8.45
C ARG A 246 8.37 -23.09 -9.39
N ALA A 247 8.49 -21.89 -9.96
CA ALA A 247 9.58 -21.54 -10.86
C ALA A 247 10.96 -21.67 -10.18
N ILE A 248 11.09 -21.26 -8.93
CA ILE A 248 12.33 -21.36 -8.17
C ILE A 248 12.64 -22.83 -7.85
N ARG A 249 11.67 -23.58 -7.33
CA ARG A 249 11.86 -24.99 -6.97
C ARG A 249 12.15 -25.88 -8.17
N ASP A 250 11.47 -25.69 -9.28
CA ASP A 250 11.70 -26.45 -10.51
C ASP A 250 13.06 -26.15 -11.14
N THR A 251 13.62 -24.94 -10.87
CA THR A 251 14.91 -24.55 -11.45
C THR A 251 16.09 -24.90 -10.53
N PHE A 252 15.96 -24.72 -9.22
CA PHE A 252 17.08 -24.80 -8.27
C PHE A 252 16.87 -25.81 -7.13
N GLY A 253 15.71 -26.44 -7.04
CA GLY A 253 15.36 -27.31 -5.92
C GLY A 253 15.00 -26.51 -4.65
N ASP A 254 15.41 -27.00 -3.50
CA ASP A 254 15.05 -26.44 -2.20
C ASP A 254 16.08 -25.39 -1.74
N VAL A 255 16.13 -24.24 -2.44
CA VAL A 255 16.91 -23.07 -2.03
C VAL A 255 16.03 -22.07 -1.27
N PRO A 256 16.56 -21.30 -0.30
CA PRO A 256 15.84 -20.21 0.34
C PRO A 256 15.34 -19.16 -0.67
N TYR A 257 14.12 -18.68 -0.49
CA TYR A 257 13.57 -17.63 -1.32
C TYR A 257 12.59 -16.73 -0.56
N VAL A 258 12.45 -15.50 -1.05
CA VAL A 258 11.45 -14.53 -0.59
C VAL A 258 10.79 -13.89 -1.80
N VAL A 259 9.46 -13.76 -1.76
CA VAL A 259 8.68 -12.98 -2.72
C VAL A 259 8.04 -11.83 -1.97
N ALA A 260 8.33 -10.60 -2.38
CA ALA A 260 7.85 -9.40 -1.72
C ALA A 260 7.26 -8.39 -2.72
N ASN A 261 6.42 -7.49 -2.20
CA ASN A 261 5.91 -6.36 -2.96
C ASN A 261 7.06 -5.42 -3.37
N ASP A 262 6.97 -4.84 -4.57
CA ASP A 262 7.97 -3.93 -5.13
C ASP A 262 8.14 -2.64 -4.29
N GLY A 263 7.08 -2.15 -3.64
CA GLY A 263 7.14 -1.05 -2.68
C GLY A 263 8.00 -1.41 -1.45
N ASP A 264 7.79 -2.59 -0.86
CA ASP A 264 8.59 -3.07 0.28
C ASP A 264 10.06 -3.26 -0.12
N VAL A 265 10.33 -3.82 -1.31
CA VAL A 265 11.70 -3.99 -1.82
C VAL A 265 12.35 -2.64 -2.08
N SER A 266 11.62 -1.65 -2.58
CA SER A 266 12.11 -0.28 -2.79
C SER A 266 12.44 0.40 -1.45
N ALA A 267 11.58 0.26 -0.44
CA ALA A 267 11.85 0.77 0.91
C ALA A 267 13.08 0.11 1.54
N LEU A 268 13.24 -1.22 1.33
CA LEU A 268 14.40 -1.97 1.80
C LEU A 268 15.70 -1.53 1.10
N ALA A 269 15.66 -1.32 -0.21
CA ALA A 269 16.79 -0.80 -0.97
C ALA A 269 17.18 0.61 -0.49
N GLY A 270 16.20 1.47 -0.22
CA GLY A 270 16.42 2.77 0.39
C GLY A 270 17.05 2.67 1.78
N ALA A 271 16.57 1.75 2.63
CA ALA A 271 17.13 1.51 3.96
C ALA A 271 18.59 1.04 3.90
N MET A 272 18.89 0.15 2.96
CA MET A 272 20.26 -0.34 2.75
C MET A 272 21.18 0.77 2.21
N SER A 273 20.71 1.58 1.27
CA SER A 273 21.48 2.68 0.66
C SER A 273 21.77 3.83 1.63
N LEU A 274 20.81 4.12 2.52
CA LEU A 274 20.94 5.17 3.53
C LEU A 274 21.64 4.68 4.81
N GLU A 275 21.87 3.36 4.95
CA GLU A 275 22.33 2.71 6.18
C GLU A 275 21.44 3.03 7.40
N GLU A 276 20.13 3.20 7.15
CA GLU A 276 19.12 3.57 8.14
C GLU A 276 17.98 2.57 8.15
N ASP A 277 17.30 2.46 9.28
CA ASP A 277 16.10 1.63 9.47
C ASP A 277 14.87 2.49 9.76
N ASN A 278 13.72 1.84 9.89
CA ASN A 278 12.47 2.50 10.21
C ASN A 278 12.04 3.52 9.14
N ILE A 279 11.98 3.03 7.90
CA ILE A 279 11.73 3.83 6.69
C ILE A 279 10.36 3.52 6.10
N LEU A 280 9.58 4.56 5.84
CA LEU A 280 8.37 4.50 5.02
C LEU A 280 8.72 5.01 3.61
N GLY A 281 8.65 4.12 2.63
CA GLY A 281 8.73 4.47 1.21
C GLY A 281 7.33 4.78 0.67
N ILE A 282 7.16 5.88 -0.06
CA ILE A 282 5.89 6.25 -0.70
C ILE A 282 6.18 6.61 -2.15
N ALA A 283 5.65 5.84 -3.09
CA ALA A 283 5.74 6.13 -4.51
C ALA A 283 4.41 6.70 -5.02
N MET A 284 4.47 7.88 -5.61
CA MET A 284 3.33 8.62 -6.16
C MET A 284 3.41 8.66 -7.68
N GLY A 285 2.64 7.79 -8.33
CA GLY A 285 2.65 7.64 -9.79
C GLY A 285 1.23 7.51 -10.36
N THR A 286 1.00 6.48 -11.18
CA THR A 286 -0.35 6.11 -11.65
C THR A 286 -1.29 5.78 -10.50
N SER A 287 -0.74 5.14 -9.45
CA SER A 287 -1.38 4.89 -8.16
C SER A 287 -0.42 5.30 -7.05
N GLU A 288 -0.84 5.15 -5.81
CA GLU A 288 0.01 5.22 -4.64
C GLU A 288 0.54 3.80 -4.33
N ALA A 289 1.84 3.67 -4.13
CA ALA A 289 2.45 2.43 -3.63
C ALA A 289 3.29 2.74 -2.41
N VAL A 290 3.22 1.87 -1.41
CA VAL A 290 3.89 2.09 -0.13
C VAL A 290 4.66 0.85 0.28
N GLY A 291 5.84 1.03 0.86
CA GLY A 291 6.61 -0.03 1.49
C GLY A 291 7.13 0.43 2.84
N TYR A 292 7.35 -0.51 3.75
CA TYR A 292 7.80 -0.21 5.09
C TYR A 292 8.86 -1.18 5.60
N VAL A 293 9.95 -0.60 6.08
CA VAL A 293 11.00 -1.31 6.81
C VAL A 293 10.95 -0.88 8.28
N ASP A 294 10.84 -1.84 9.20
CA ASP A 294 10.70 -1.58 10.63
C ASP A 294 12.01 -1.07 11.28
N ALA A 295 11.96 -0.77 12.58
CA ALA A 295 13.11 -0.28 13.35
C ALA A 295 14.25 -1.30 13.50
N ASN A 296 14.04 -2.55 13.10
CA ASN A 296 15.04 -3.62 13.11
C ASN A 296 15.53 -3.96 11.69
N GLY A 297 15.11 -3.19 10.69
CA GLY A 297 15.46 -3.43 9.29
C GLY A 297 14.70 -4.57 8.62
N ASN A 298 13.55 -4.97 9.16
CA ASN A 298 12.76 -6.08 8.65
C ASN A 298 11.58 -5.61 7.79
N ILE A 299 11.17 -6.44 6.83
CA ILE A 299 9.87 -6.33 6.17
C ILE A 299 8.80 -6.94 7.09
N THR A 300 7.71 -6.20 7.31
CA THR A 300 6.69 -6.55 8.29
C THR A 300 5.65 -7.56 7.78
N GLY A 301 5.60 -7.77 6.46
CA GLY A 301 4.52 -8.53 5.81
C GLY A 301 3.16 -7.86 5.94
N TRP A 302 3.13 -6.54 6.20
CA TRP A 302 1.90 -5.75 6.16
C TRP A 302 1.47 -5.54 4.72
N LEU A 303 0.18 -5.21 4.54
CA LEU A 303 -0.38 -5.04 3.21
C LEU A 303 0.17 -3.79 2.50
N ASN A 304 0.36 -2.71 3.27
CA ASN A 304 0.87 -1.42 2.81
C ASN A 304 0.11 -0.80 1.61
N GLU A 305 -1.17 -1.16 1.43
CA GLU A 305 -2.03 -0.67 0.35
C GLU A 305 -2.72 0.64 0.75
N LEU A 306 -1.93 1.68 1.05
CA LEU A 306 -2.44 2.97 1.52
C LEU A 306 -3.26 3.72 0.46
N ALA A 307 -3.19 3.31 -0.80
CA ALA A 307 -4.07 3.79 -1.87
C ALA A 307 -5.56 3.72 -1.48
N PHE A 308 -5.95 2.71 -0.71
CA PHE A 308 -7.32 2.54 -0.21
C PHE A 308 -7.53 3.01 1.23
N ALA A 309 -6.47 3.43 1.92
CA ALA A 309 -6.57 3.94 3.28
C ALA A 309 -7.21 5.35 3.32
N PRO A 310 -8.04 5.67 4.33
CA PRO A 310 -8.68 6.97 4.40
C PRO A 310 -7.69 8.05 4.84
N VAL A 311 -7.69 9.19 4.14
CA VAL A 311 -6.86 10.37 4.47
C VAL A 311 -7.66 11.66 4.60
N ASP A 312 -8.82 11.73 3.92
CA ASP A 312 -9.74 12.88 3.96
C ASP A 312 -11.12 12.42 4.48
N VAL A 313 -11.67 13.15 5.42
CA VAL A 313 -13.01 12.91 5.99
C VAL A 313 -14.03 13.98 5.58
N SER A 314 -13.68 14.82 4.60
CA SER A 314 -14.64 15.76 4.01
C SER A 314 -15.80 14.98 3.37
N PRO A 315 -17.06 15.39 3.61
CA PRO A 315 -18.20 14.75 2.95
C PRO A 315 -18.24 14.98 1.43
N ASN A 316 -17.42 15.90 0.92
CA ASN A 316 -17.24 16.19 -0.50
C ASN A 316 -15.91 15.64 -1.05
N ALA A 317 -15.24 14.77 -0.30
CA ALA A 317 -14.01 14.12 -0.74
C ALA A 317 -14.26 13.30 -2.02
N MET A 318 -13.24 13.17 -2.86
CA MET A 318 -13.31 12.40 -4.09
C MET A 318 -13.54 10.91 -3.80
N GLU A 319 -14.49 10.30 -4.52
CA GLU A 319 -14.75 8.87 -4.45
C GLU A 319 -13.68 8.08 -5.20
N ASP A 320 -13.29 6.96 -4.62
CA ASP A 320 -12.48 5.93 -5.28
C ASP A 320 -13.40 4.93 -5.99
N GLU A 321 -13.24 4.79 -7.30
CA GLU A 321 -14.13 4.00 -8.16
C GLU A 321 -14.07 2.49 -7.88
N TRP A 322 -13.01 2.03 -7.23
CA TRP A 322 -12.83 0.60 -6.88
C TRP A 322 -13.57 0.23 -5.60
N SER A 323 -13.36 1.01 -4.56
CA SER A 323 -13.95 0.72 -3.25
C SER A 323 -15.31 1.38 -3.03
N GLY A 324 -15.66 2.37 -3.84
CA GLY A 324 -16.84 3.23 -3.62
C GLY A 324 -16.74 4.09 -2.37
N ASP A 325 -15.55 4.18 -1.74
CA ASP A 325 -15.33 5.02 -0.57
C ASP A 325 -14.76 6.39 -0.96
N ILE A 326 -15.02 7.39 -0.14
CA ILE A 326 -14.51 8.76 -0.34
C ILE A 326 -13.25 9.01 0.50
N GLY A 327 -12.35 9.84 -0.02
CA GLY A 327 -11.18 10.30 0.72
C GLY A 327 -10.05 9.28 0.85
N CYS A 328 -9.95 8.31 -0.07
CA CYS A 328 -8.88 7.32 -0.11
C CYS A 328 -7.56 7.91 -0.65
N GLY A 329 -6.42 7.40 -0.16
CA GLY A 329 -5.08 7.88 -0.47
C GLY A 329 -4.78 8.05 -1.95
N VAL A 330 -5.22 7.10 -2.80
CA VAL A 330 -5.01 7.16 -4.26
C VAL A 330 -5.53 8.46 -4.89
N LYS A 331 -6.58 9.08 -4.34
CA LYS A 331 -7.14 10.34 -4.83
C LYS A 331 -6.34 11.58 -4.43
N TYR A 332 -5.29 11.39 -3.60
CA TYR A 332 -4.42 12.45 -3.06
C TYR A 332 -2.96 12.26 -3.45
N PHE A 333 -2.51 11.01 -3.70
CA PHE A 333 -1.11 10.63 -3.90
C PHE A 333 -0.85 9.89 -5.22
N SER A 334 -1.69 10.15 -6.24
CA SER A 334 -1.52 9.63 -7.59
C SER A 334 -1.76 10.71 -8.64
N GLN A 335 -1.74 10.31 -9.91
CA GLN A 335 -2.12 11.18 -11.04
C GLN A 335 -3.52 11.78 -10.87
N ASP A 336 -4.43 11.11 -10.15
CA ASP A 336 -5.80 11.57 -9.92
C ASP A 336 -5.83 12.87 -9.12
N SER A 337 -4.93 13.08 -8.18
CA SER A 337 -4.81 14.33 -7.43
C SER A 337 -4.44 15.51 -8.33
N VAL A 338 -3.52 15.30 -9.28
CA VAL A 338 -3.13 16.32 -10.24
C VAL A 338 -4.29 16.67 -11.15
N ILE A 339 -5.00 15.67 -11.67
CA ILE A 339 -6.18 15.85 -12.54
C ILE A 339 -7.31 16.55 -11.78
N LYS A 340 -7.59 16.16 -10.54
CA LYS A 340 -8.58 16.76 -9.65
C LYS A 340 -8.32 18.26 -9.44
N LEU A 341 -7.08 18.64 -9.21
CA LEU A 341 -6.71 20.01 -8.86
C LEU A 341 -6.52 20.93 -10.09
N ALA A 342 -6.33 20.38 -11.29
CA ALA A 342 -6.09 21.14 -12.50
C ALA A 342 -7.18 22.20 -12.80
N PRO A 343 -8.50 21.90 -12.72
CA PRO A 343 -9.54 22.90 -12.93
C PRO A 343 -9.50 24.05 -11.92
N ALA A 344 -9.24 23.74 -10.63
CA ALA A 344 -9.11 24.76 -9.58
C ALA A 344 -7.88 25.66 -9.80
N ALA A 345 -6.83 25.14 -10.43
CA ALA A 345 -5.65 25.88 -10.85
C ALA A 345 -5.86 26.68 -12.17
N GLY A 346 -7.05 26.59 -12.78
CA GLY A 346 -7.33 27.23 -14.08
C GLY A 346 -6.72 26.49 -15.29
N ILE A 347 -6.32 25.22 -15.11
CA ILE A 347 -5.77 24.39 -16.19
C ILE A 347 -6.88 23.53 -16.77
N SER A 348 -7.15 23.70 -18.06
CA SER A 348 -8.12 22.89 -18.82
C SER A 348 -7.40 21.70 -19.45
N LEU A 349 -7.79 20.49 -19.05
CA LEU A 349 -7.29 19.24 -19.60
C LEU A 349 -8.34 18.65 -20.55
N SER A 350 -7.94 18.26 -21.77
CA SER A 350 -8.89 17.65 -22.72
C SER A 350 -9.47 16.35 -22.14
N ALA A 351 -10.77 16.14 -22.38
CA ALA A 351 -11.46 14.91 -21.98
C ALA A 351 -10.91 13.68 -22.74
N ASP A 352 -10.42 13.89 -23.97
CA ASP A 352 -9.90 12.81 -24.84
C ASP A 352 -8.54 12.25 -24.39
N LEU A 353 -7.84 12.96 -23.50
CA LEU A 353 -6.55 12.52 -22.97
C LEU A 353 -6.76 11.43 -21.89
N SER A 354 -5.92 10.41 -21.95
CA SER A 354 -5.79 9.45 -20.86
C SER A 354 -5.27 10.12 -19.57
N PRO A 355 -5.48 9.54 -18.38
CA PRO A 355 -4.96 10.09 -17.13
C PRO A 355 -3.44 10.36 -17.16
N ALA A 356 -2.66 9.45 -17.75
CA ALA A 356 -1.21 9.61 -17.90
C ALA A 356 -0.83 10.79 -18.82
N GLU A 357 -1.59 11.01 -19.89
CA GLU A 357 -1.37 12.16 -20.79
C GLU A 357 -1.75 13.48 -20.11
N LYS A 358 -2.86 13.49 -19.35
CA LYS A 358 -3.26 14.65 -18.53
C LYS A 358 -2.16 15.03 -17.54
N LEU A 359 -1.58 14.04 -16.84
CA LEU A 359 -0.46 14.26 -15.95
C LEU A 359 0.73 14.89 -16.68
N LYS A 360 1.11 14.35 -17.84
CA LYS A 360 2.21 14.89 -18.67
C LYS A 360 1.98 16.34 -19.10
N GLU A 361 0.74 16.73 -19.42
CA GLU A 361 0.44 18.14 -19.76
C GLU A 361 0.69 19.06 -18.57
N VAL A 362 0.29 18.68 -17.35
CA VAL A 362 0.56 19.47 -16.14
C VAL A 362 2.05 19.52 -15.83
N GLN A 363 2.79 18.41 -16.01
CA GLN A 363 4.24 18.36 -15.85
C GLN A 363 4.96 19.31 -16.80
N LYS A 364 4.58 19.35 -18.07
CA LYS A 364 5.14 20.30 -19.04
C LYS A 364 4.94 21.76 -18.60
N LEU A 365 3.75 22.09 -18.07
CA LEU A 365 3.50 23.43 -17.54
C LEU A 365 4.39 23.74 -16.33
N MET A 366 4.65 22.75 -15.47
CA MET A 366 5.56 22.89 -14.34
C MET A 366 7.00 23.13 -14.79
N ASP A 367 7.49 22.38 -15.77
CA ASP A 367 8.85 22.54 -16.34
C ASP A 367 9.06 23.92 -16.99
N GLN A 368 8.00 24.53 -17.47
CA GLN A 368 8.01 25.89 -18.04
C GLN A 368 7.93 27.00 -16.98
N GLY A 369 7.89 26.64 -15.68
CA GLY A 369 7.75 27.59 -14.57
C GLY A 369 6.33 28.14 -14.42
N GLY A 370 5.32 27.35 -14.77
CA GLY A 370 3.91 27.73 -14.70
C GLY A 370 3.36 27.75 -13.28
N SER A 371 3.06 28.96 -12.75
CA SER A 371 2.47 29.17 -11.42
C SER A 371 1.21 28.32 -11.12
N PRO A 372 0.27 28.10 -12.08
CA PRO A 372 -0.87 27.22 -11.85
C PRO A 372 -0.49 25.77 -11.53
N ALA A 373 0.48 25.19 -12.26
CA ALA A 373 0.96 23.84 -12.01
C ALA A 373 1.67 23.73 -10.65
N GLU A 374 2.44 24.74 -10.28
CA GLU A 374 3.09 24.83 -8.97
C GLU A 374 2.09 24.82 -7.80
N ALA A 375 0.94 25.51 -7.94
CA ALA A 375 -0.12 25.50 -6.95
C ALA A 375 -0.73 24.10 -6.74
N ILE A 376 -0.82 23.28 -7.79
CA ILE A 376 -1.25 21.88 -7.69
C ILE A 376 -0.29 21.11 -6.80
N TYR A 377 1.01 21.14 -7.08
CA TYR A 377 2.00 20.38 -6.31
C TYR A 377 2.17 20.89 -4.89
N ARG A 378 2.01 22.20 -4.65
CA ARG A 378 1.93 22.74 -3.27
C ARG A 378 0.73 22.17 -2.51
N SER A 379 -0.44 22.09 -3.15
CA SER A 379 -1.63 21.50 -2.52
C SER A 379 -1.44 20.03 -2.20
N ILE A 380 -0.83 19.25 -3.11
CA ILE A 380 -0.46 17.84 -2.86
C ILE A 380 0.55 17.74 -1.71
N GLY A 381 1.52 18.65 -1.63
CA GLY A 381 2.47 18.73 -0.52
C GLY A 381 1.79 18.96 0.83
N VAL A 382 0.70 19.74 0.87
CA VAL A 382 -0.12 19.92 2.09
C VAL A 382 -0.87 18.64 2.46
N TYR A 383 -1.46 17.93 1.48
CA TYR A 383 -2.06 16.61 1.72
C TYR A 383 -1.03 15.65 2.32
N LEU A 384 0.14 15.57 1.70
CA LEU A 384 1.21 14.68 2.16
C LEU A 384 1.65 15.01 3.59
N GLY A 385 1.86 16.30 3.90
CA GLY A 385 2.25 16.72 5.25
C GLY A 385 1.25 16.30 6.32
N HIS A 386 -0.07 16.41 6.06
CA HIS A 386 -1.09 15.93 6.98
C HIS A 386 -1.14 14.41 7.08
N SER A 387 -0.99 13.70 5.95
CA SER A 387 -1.04 12.24 5.92
C SER A 387 0.21 11.61 6.52
N LEU A 388 1.39 12.20 6.35
CA LEU A 388 2.60 11.73 7.03
C LEU A 388 2.46 11.77 8.56
N ALA A 389 1.81 12.80 9.12
CA ALA A 389 1.54 12.85 10.54
C ALA A 389 0.57 11.74 11.00
N LEU A 390 -0.44 11.42 10.18
CA LEU A 390 -1.34 10.30 10.40
C LEU A 390 -0.60 8.95 10.30
N TYR A 391 0.15 8.74 9.23
CA TYR A 391 0.91 7.52 8.99
C TYR A 391 1.96 7.28 10.06
N HIS A 392 2.65 8.34 10.52
CA HIS A 392 3.61 8.23 11.62
C HIS A 392 2.98 7.70 12.91
N HIS A 393 1.72 8.05 13.19
CA HIS A 393 1.00 7.53 14.35
C HIS A 393 0.85 5.99 14.32
N PHE A 394 0.73 5.41 13.13
CA PHE A 394 0.54 3.97 12.95
C PHE A 394 1.84 3.19 12.71
N TYR A 395 2.77 3.75 11.92
CA TYR A 395 4.03 3.10 11.54
C TYR A 395 5.16 3.40 12.53
N GLY A 396 5.19 4.60 13.12
CA GLY A 396 6.29 5.05 13.97
C GLY A 396 7.62 5.25 13.22
N PHE A 397 7.59 5.48 11.90
CA PHE A 397 8.79 5.62 11.07
C PHE A 397 9.66 6.82 11.50
N LYS A 398 10.97 6.74 11.29
CA LYS A 398 11.93 7.84 11.44
C LYS A 398 12.13 8.60 10.13
N HIS A 399 12.20 7.88 9.03
CA HIS A 399 12.52 8.41 7.72
C HIS A 399 11.39 8.17 6.75
N VAL A 400 11.20 9.10 5.82
CA VAL A 400 10.29 8.95 4.69
C VAL A 400 11.09 9.06 3.42
N LEU A 401 10.90 8.11 2.52
CA LEU A 401 11.48 8.11 1.18
C LEU A 401 10.35 8.34 0.15
N PRO A 402 10.03 9.59 -0.16
CA PRO A 402 9.05 9.88 -1.20
C PRO A 402 9.70 9.69 -2.56
N VAL A 403 9.11 8.82 -3.37
CA VAL A 403 9.45 8.64 -4.78
C VAL A 403 8.29 9.16 -5.62
N SER A 404 8.55 10.13 -6.47
CA SER A 404 7.53 10.67 -7.35
C SER A 404 8.03 10.70 -8.79
N TYR A 405 7.34 10.01 -9.66
CA TYR A 405 7.60 10.10 -11.11
C TYR A 405 7.24 11.49 -11.68
N THR A 406 6.63 12.34 -10.86
CA THR A 406 6.24 13.69 -11.28
C THR A 406 7.40 14.68 -11.31
N HIS A 407 8.54 14.40 -10.64
CA HIS A 407 9.67 15.32 -10.53
C HIS A 407 11.07 14.70 -10.62
N LEU A 408 11.22 13.38 -10.53
CA LEU A 408 12.53 12.75 -10.65
C LEU A 408 12.84 12.49 -12.12
N ARG A 409 13.82 13.24 -12.64
CA ARG A 409 14.45 12.86 -13.90
C ARG A 409 15.15 11.52 -13.67
N ALA A 410 15.11 10.64 -14.68
CA ALA A 410 15.68 9.27 -14.65
C ALA A 410 17.18 9.21 -14.28
N HIS A 411 17.84 10.32 -14.04
CA HIS A 411 19.25 10.43 -13.64
C HIS A 411 19.47 10.42 -12.12
N GLU A 412 18.42 10.55 -11.29
CA GLU A 412 18.57 10.62 -9.83
C GLU A 412 18.23 9.29 -9.14
N THR A 413 17.71 8.32 -9.89
CA THR A 413 17.38 6.97 -9.35
C THR A 413 18.45 5.92 -9.60
N CYS A 414 19.60 6.30 -10.17
CA CYS A 414 20.73 5.40 -10.47
C CYS A 414 22.01 5.76 -9.70
N ALA A 415 21.87 6.41 -8.52
CA ALA A 415 23.01 6.63 -7.63
C ALA A 415 22.92 5.76 -6.40
#